data_4efcf85e1c6ea383a671e8baab30ca36
#
_entry.id   4efcf85e1c6ea383a671e8baab30ca36
#
_cell.length_a   1.000
_cell.length_b   1.000
_cell.length_c   1.000
_cell.angle_alpha   90.00
_cell.angle_beta   90.00
_cell.angle_gamma   90.00
#
_symmetry.space_group_name_H-M   'P 1'
#
loop_
_entity.id
_entity.type
_entity.pdbx_description
1 polymer ?
#
loop_
_entity_poly.entity_id
_entity_poly.type
_entity_poly.pdbx_seq_one_letter_code
_entity_poly.pdbx_strand_id
1 'polypeptide(L)'
;YDILAGHVKMNAILGTPLIEVKNQIIPIWQTSVKRFIDVTFSIFVLLCFSWLYLLLAIIIKIGSRGPVFFKQERIGIHGRPFYIYKFRTMYTDAERSGPALSSSDDPRVTPFGRFLRKVRLDEMPQFYNVIKGDMSIVGPRPERSFYIEQIVRKAPHYKHSQKVRPGI
;
A
#
# COMPACT_ATOMS: atom_id res chain seq x y z
N TYR A 1 10.35 21.07 4.93
CA TYR A 1 11.31 20.58 5.94
C TYR A 1 10.65 20.34 7.31
N ASP A 2 9.56 21.05 7.66
CA ASP A 2 8.90 20.98 8.97
C ASP A 2 8.19 19.64 9.23
N ILE A 3 7.82 18.90 8.20
CA ILE A 3 7.16 17.58 8.30
C ILE A 3 8.13 16.50 8.82
N LEU A 4 9.43 16.68 8.63
CA LEU A 4 10.45 15.72 9.06
C LEU A 4 10.95 15.98 10.48
N ALA A 5 10.82 17.21 10.99
CA ALA A 5 11.37 17.62 12.29
C ALA A 5 10.45 17.29 13.50
N GLY A 6 9.17 16.94 13.26
CA GLY A 6 8.20 16.83 14.35
C GLY A 6 7.89 18.15 15.01
N HIS A 7 6.93 18.20 15.93
CA HIS A 7 6.67 19.40 16.73
C HIS A 7 7.79 19.64 17.73
N VAL A 8 8.57 20.68 17.49
CA VAL A 8 9.60 21.16 18.44
C VAL A 8 8.93 22.11 19.43
N LYS A 9 8.82 21.72 20.69
CA LYS A 9 8.45 22.65 21.77
C LYS A 9 9.73 23.11 22.48
N MET A 10 9.93 24.41 22.52
CA MET A 10 10.98 25.00 23.37
C MET A 10 10.41 25.23 24.77
N ASN A 11 10.90 24.48 25.73
CA ASN A 11 10.64 24.72 27.16
C ASN A 11 11.92 25.26 27.77
N ALA A 12 11.84 26.41 28.43
CA ALA A 12 12.95 26.93 29.20
C ALA A 12 12.87 26.42 30.64
N ILE A 13 13.83 25.63 31.07
CA ILE A 13 14.00 25.25 32.49
C ILE A 13 15.33 25.84 32.96
N LEU A 14 15.26 26.70 33.97
CA LEU A 14 16.43 27.37 34.56
C LEU A 14 17.30 28.16 33.56
N GLY A 15 16.63 28.81 32.56
CA GLY A 15 17.33 29.66 31.57
C GLY A 15 18.03 28.90 30.43
N THR A 16 18.02 27.57 30.44
CA THR A 16 18.54 26.76 29.33
C THR A 16 17.40 26.34 28.38
N PRO A 17 17.48 26.62 27.07
CA PRO A 17 16.47 26.16 26.11
C PRO A 17 16.58 24.65 25.94
N LEU A 18 15.55 23.93 26.38
CA LEU A 18 15.40 22.49 26.11
C LEU A 18 14.53 22.29 24.85
N ILE A 19 15.07 21.59 23.91
CA ILE A 19 14.35 21.20 22.68
C ILE A 19 13.76 19.82 22.90
N GLU A 20 12.43 19.74 23.08
CA GLU A 20 11.72 18.45 23.12
C GLU A 20 11.49 17.96 21.70
N VAL A 21 12.26 16.99 21.25
CA VAL A 21 12.07 16.32 19.97
C VAL A 21 11.12 15.15 20.15
N LYS A 22 9.84 15.31 19.80
CA LYS A 22 8.89 14.20 19.80
C LYS A 22 9.11 13.33 18.57
N ASN A 23 9.54 12.10 18.77
CA ASN A 23 9.71 11.10 17.70
C ASN A 23 8.38 10.62 17.10
N GLN A 24 7.23 10.98 17.67
CA GLN A 24 5.92 10.59 17.19
C GLN A 24 5.38 11.62 16.21
N ILE A 25 5.31 11.25 14.93
CA ILE A 25 4.80 12.10 13.84
C ILE A 25 3.29 12.35 14.03
N ILE A 26 2.55 11.37 14.56
CA ILE A 26 1.10 11.42 14.73
C ILE A 26 0.72 11.04 16.17
N PRO A 27 -0.13 11.81 16.87
CA PRO A 27 -0.63 11.47 18.19
C PRO A 27 -1.36 10.12 18.21
N ILE A 28 -1.23 9.37 19.31
CA ILE A 28 -1.80 8.01 19.43
C ILE A 28 -3.31 7.99 19.19
N TRP A 29 -4.05 8.98 19.70
CA TRP A 29 -5.50 9.05 19.51
C TRP A 29 -5.90 9.21 18.05
N GLN A 30 -5.16 10.01 17.26
CA GLN A 30 -5.41 10.17 15.82
C GLN A 30 -5.14 8.87 15.07
N THR A 31 -4.10 8.13 15.47
CA THR A 31 -3.80 6.81 14.89
C THR A 31 -4.92 5.81 15.15
N SER A 32 -5.50 5.85 16.37
CA SER A 32 -6.62 4.97 16.74
C SER A 32 -7.91 5.32 16.00
N VAL A 33 -8.26 6.60 15.92
CA VAL A 33 -9.42 7.08 15.16
C VAL A 33 -9.27 6.75 13.68
N LYS A 34 -8.08 7.03 13.10
CA LYS A 34 -7.77 6.68 11.72
C LYS A 34 -7.94 5.18 11.48
N ARG A 35 -7.43 4.36 12.38
CA ARG A 35 -7.53 2.89 12.27
C ARG A 35 -9.00 2.42 12.30
N PHE A 36 -9.80 2.97 13.18
CA PHE A 36 -11.23 2.67 13.25
C PHE A 36 -11.93 3.00 11.92
N ILE A 37 -11.69 4.19 11.37
CA ILE A 37 -12.24 4.62 10.08
C ILE A 37 -11.76 3.70 8.95
N ASP A 38 -10.45 3.42 8.88
CA ASP A 38 -9.87 2.54 7.87
C ASP A 38 -10.54 1.17 7.84
N VAL A 39 -10.72 0.55 9.01
CA VAL A 39 -11.32 -0.79 9.13
C VAL A 39 -12.81 -0.77 8.80
N THR A 40 -13.57 0.18 9.37
CA THR A 40 -15.02 0.29 9.15
C THR A 40 -15.33 0.53 7.68
N PHE A 41 -14.62 1.47 7.04
CA PHE A 41 -14.78 1.75 5.62
C PHE A 41 -14.40 0.55 4.75
N SER A 42 -13.32 -0.16 5.09
CA SER A 42 -12.88 -1.33 4.33
C SER A 42 -13.90 -2.48 4.41
N ILE A 43 -14.48 -2.73 5.59
CA ILE A 43 -15.55 -3.71 5.75
C ILE A 43 -16.76 -3.31 4.92
N PHE A 44 -17.17 -2.05 5.01
CA PHE A 44 -18.29 -1.52 4.21
C PHE A 44 -18.07 -1.74 2.72
N VAL A 45 -16.90 -1.38 2.19
CA VAL A 45 -16.56 -1.58 0.76
C VAL A 45 -16.61 -3.06 0.39
N LEU A 46 -16.00 -3.96 1.18
CA LEU A 46 -16.00 -5.39 0.88
C LEU A 46 -17.41 -6.00 0.88
N LEU A 47 -18.28 -5.57 1.79
CA LEU A 47 -19.67 -6.05 1.84
C LEU A 47 -20.51 -5.49 0.69
N CYS A 48 -20.50 -4.17 0.48
CA CYS A 48 -21.31 -3.52 -0.56
C CYS A 48 -20.93 -3.98 -1.97
N PHE A 49 -19.65 -4.20 -2.23
CA PHE A 49 -19.15 -4.61 -3.54
C PHE A 49 -18.88 -6.12 -3.66
N SER A 50 -19.33 -6.94 -2.70
CA SER A 50 -19.13 -8.39 -2.72
C SER A 50 -19.63 -9.06 -4.02
N TRP A 51 -20.79 -8.63 -4.52
CA TRP A 51 -21.32 -9.08 -5.81
C TRP A 51 -20.40 -8.74 -6.99
N LEU A 52 -19.78 -7.54 -6.96
CA LEU A 52 -18.83 -7.10 -7.98
C LEU A 52 -17.56 -7.94 -7.93
N TYR A 53 -17.05 -8.27 -6.73
CA TYR A 53 -15.91 -9.17 -6.58
C TYR A 53 -16.17 -10.53 -7.23
N LEU A 54 -17.38 -11.09 -7.03
CA LEU A 54 -17.76 -12.36 -7.65
C LEU A 54 -17.82 -12.25 -9.18
N LEU A 55 -18.43 -11.18 -9.68
CA LEU A 55 -18.51 -10.92 -11.13
C LEU A 55 -17.12 -10.80 -11.76
N LEU A 56 -16.25 -9.97 -11.15
CA LEU A 56 -14.88 -9.79 -11.64
C LEU A 56 -14.08 -11.10 -11.56
N ALA A 57 -14.26 -11.89 -10.50
CA ALA A 57 -13.61 -13.19 -10.36
C ALA A 57 -13.98 -14.15 -11.48
N ILE A 58 -15.27 -14.20 -11.85
CA ILE A 58 -15.77 -15.03 -12.96
C ILE A 58 -15.15 -14.57 -14.29
N ILE A 59 -15.19 -13.27 -14.60
CA ILE A 59 -14.65 -12.73 -15.84
C ILE A 59 -13.14 -13.01 -15.96
N ILE A 60 -12.36 -12.78 -14.88
CA ILE A 60 -10.93 -13.07 -14.86
C ILE A 60 -10.67 -14.56 -15.10
N LYS A 61 -11.48 -15.44 -14.51
CA LYS A 61 -11.31 -16.89 -14.63
C LYS A 61 -11.61 -17.39 -16.04
N ILE A 62 -12.61 -16.81 -16.71
CA ILE A 62 -12.96 -17.13 -18.10
C ILE A 62 -11.90 -16.57 -19.05
N GLY A 63 -11.45 -15.33 -18.82
CA GLY A 63 -10.52 -14.63 -19.71
C GLY A 63 -9.09 -15.16 -19.71
N SER A 64 -8.65 -15.86 -18.66
CA SER A 64 -7.31 -16.47 -18.60
C SER A 64 -7.21 -17.59 -17.57
N ARG A 65 -6.44 -18.64 -17.90
CA ARG A 65 -6.18 -19.78 -16.99
C ARG A 65 -5.33 -19.32 -15.79
N GLY A 66 -5.68 -19.78 -14.57
CA GLY A 66 -4.92 -19.53 -13.34
C GLY A 66 -5.75 -18.95 -12.18
N PRO A 67 -5.12 -18.48 -11.10
CA PRO A 67 -5.80 -17.93 -9.93
C PRO A 67 -6.43 -16.56 -10.23
N VAL A 68 -7.53 -16.22 -9.55
CA VAL A 68 -8.22 -14.93 -9.68
C VAL A 68 -7.41 -13.81 -9.04
N PHE A 69 -6.84 -14.09 -7.87
CA PHE A 69 -6.04 -13.14 -7.12
C PHE A 69 -4.56 -13.30 -7.44
N PHE A 70 -3.90 -12.17 -7.56
CA PHE A 70 -2.45 -12.05 -7.61
C PHE A 70 -1.94 -11.59 -6.25
N LYS A 71 -0.86 -12.21 -5.80
CA LYS A 71 -0.24 -11.95 -4.51
C LYS A 71 1.20 -11.51 -4.74
N GLN A 72 1.58 -10.37 -4.18
CA GLN A 72 2.92 -9.81 -4.36
C GLN A 72 3.48 -9.31 -3.04
N GLU A 73 4.74 -9.62 -2.79
CA GLU A 73 5.46 -9.12 -1.62
C GLU A 73 5.79 -7.64 -1.77
N ARG A 74 5.54 -6.91 -0.69
CA ARG A 74 5.84 -5.48 -0.54
C ARG A 74 6.41 -5.21 0.84
N ILE A 75 7.08 -4.09 0.99
CA ILE A 75 7.61 -3.65 2.28
C ILE A 75 6.64 -2.65 2.90
N GLY A 76 6.25 -2.93 4.14
CA GLY A 76 5.31 -2.14 4.93
C GLY A 76 5.97 -1.36 6.05
N ILE A 77 5.19 -1.13 7.10
CA ILE A 77 5.63 -0.37 8.28
C ILE A 77 6.85 -1.03 8.94
N HIS A 78 7.81 -0.20 9.35
CA HIS A 78 9.07 -0.63 9.97
C HIS A 78 9.91 -1.58 9.10
N GLY A 79 9.76 -1.53 7.77
CA GLY A 79 10.51 -2.39 6.86
C GLY A 79 10.06 -3.85 6.86
N ARG A 80 8.91 -4.19 7.44
CA ARG A 80 8.41 -5.57 7.50
C ARG A 80 7.78 -5.99 6.18
N PRO A 81 8.12 -7.14 5.62
CA PRO A 81 7.49 -7.64 4.40
C PRO A 81 6.05 -8.07 4.67
N PHE A 82 5.17 -7.81 3.72
CA PHE A 82 3.80 -8.29 3.72
C PHE A 82 3.34 -8.56 2.29
N TYR A 83 2.20 -9.24 2.13
CA TYR A 83 1.66 -9.55 0.81
C TYR A 83 0.44 -8.69 0.50
N ILE A 84 0.50 -7.91 -0.59
CA ILE A 84 -0.68 -7.26 -1.15
C ILE A 84 -1.48 -8.24 -2.00
N TYR A 85 -2.80 -8.08 -1.97
CA TYR A 85 -3.73 -8.82 -2.82
C TYR A 85 -4.29 -7.90 -3.90
N LYS A 86 -4.27 -8.38 -5.14
CA LYS A 86 -4.87 -7.69 -6.30
C LYS A 86 -5.66 -8.68 -7.14
N PHE A 87 -6.59 -8.19 -7.94
CA PHE A 87 -7.09 -9.02 -9.04
C PHE A 87 -6.00 -9.23 -10.07
N ARG A 88 -5.93 -10.44 -10.61
CA ARG A 88 -4.97 -10.75 -11.66
C ARG A 88 -5.34 -10.02 -12.96
N THR A 89 -4.43 -9.18 -13.43
CA THR A 89 -4.55 -8.40 -14.67
C THR A 89 -3.58 -8.85 -15.76
N MET A 90 -2.64 -9.75 -15.43
CA MET A 90 -1.62 -10.29 -16.33
C MET A 90 -1.79 -11.79 -16.52
N TYR A 91 -1.21 -12.33 -17.59
CA TYR A 91 -1.06 -13.76 -17.78
C TYR A 91 -0.14 -14.38 -16.71
N THR A 92 -0.30 -15.69 -16.45
CA THR A 92 0.39 -16.37 -15.35
C THR A 92 1.92 -16.43 -15.47
N ASP A 93 2.42 -16.28 -16.68
CA ASP A 93 3.85 -16.31 -17.02
C ASP A 93 4.51 -14.93 -17.17
N ALA A 94 3.77 -13.88 -16.80
CA ALA A 94 4.18 -12.49 -16.99
C ALA A 94 5.52 -12.11 -16.29
N GLU A 95 5.90 -12.79 -15.22
CA GLU A 95 7.12 -12.51 -14.44
C GLU A 95 8.22 -13.59 -14.60
N ARG A 96 8.17 -14.44 -15.63
CA ARG A 96 9.21 -15.47 -15.86
C ARG A 96 10.61 -14.88 -16.01
N SER A 97 10.72 -13.68 -16.54
CA SER A 97 11.99 -12.96 -16.74
C SER A 97 12.38 -12.07 -15.54
N GLY A 98 11.70 -12.24 -14.39
CA GLY A 98 11.97 -11.45 -13.17
C GLY A 98 11.09 -10.20 -13.02
N PRO A 99 11.37 -9.39 -11.98
CA PRO A 99 10.62 -8.18 -11.70
C PRO A 99 10.81 -7.13 -12.79
N ALA A 100 9.74 -6.76 -13.49
CA ALA A 100 9.76 -5.70 -14.49
C ALA A 100 8.68 -4.66 -14.20
N LEU A 101 8.97 -3.41 -14.51
CA LEU A 101 7.98 -2.34 -14.50
C LEU A 101 7.00 -2.55 -15.64
N SER A 102 5.71 -2.35 -15.38
CA SER A 102 4.67 -2.45 -16.39
C SER A 102 4.46 -1.11 -17.06
N SER A 103 4.45 -1.10 -18.39
CA SER A 103 4.07 0.06 -19.20
C SER A 103 2.57 0.06 -19.54
N SER A 104 2.07 1.15 -20.15
CA SER A 104 0.67 1.26 -20.58
C SER A 104 0.27 0.17 -21.60
N ASP A 105 1.20 -0.20 -22.51
CA ASP A 105 0.98 -1.15 -23.60
C ASP A 105 1.74 -2.47 -23.40
N ASP A 106 1.85 -2.89 -22.13
CA ASP A 106 2.52 -4.14 -21.76
C ASP A 106 1.76 -5.36 -22.34
N PRO A 107 2.36 -6.17 -23.23
CA PRO A 107 1.70 -7.32 -23.84
C PRO A 107 1.35 -8.42 -22.84
N ARG A 108 1.96 -8.40 -21.64
CA ARG A 108 1.66 -9.34 -20.55
C ARG A 108 0.31 -9.10 -19.88
N VAL A 109 -0.30 -7.92 -20.13
CA VAL A 109 -1.59 -7.54 -19.56
C VAL A 109 -2.73 -8.07 -20.41
N THR A 110 -3.68 -8.77 -19.78
CA THR A 110 -4.88 -9.24 -20.48
C THR A 110 -5.76 -8.07 -20.93
N PRO A 111 -6.59 -8.19 -21.99
CA PRO A 111 -7.48 -7.11 -22.42
C PRO A 111 -8.39 -6.61 -21.32
N PHE A 112 -8.99 -7.53 -20.55
CA PHE A 112 -9.81 -7.18 -19.39
C PHE A 112 -8.96 -6.61 -18.23
N GLY A 113 -7.75 -7.11 -18.03
CA GLY A 113 -6.79 -6.58 -17.06
C GLY A 113 -6.42 -5.13 -17.33
N ARG A 114 -6.34 -4.72 -18.61
CA ARG A 114 -6.10 -3.33 -19.00
C ARG A 114 -7.24 -2.42 -18.55
N PHE A 115 -8.48 -2.86 -18.74
CA PHE A 115 -9.65 -2.15 -18.22
C PHE A 115 -9.62 -2.04 -16.69
N LEU A 116 -9.38 -3.14 -15.97
CA LEU A 116 -9.31 -3.15 -14.51
C LEU A 116 -8.27 -2.16 -13.97
N ARG A 117 -7.08 -2.10 -14.58
CA ARG A 117 -6.02 -1.15 -14.22
C ARG A 117 -6.41 0.30 -14.48
N LYS A 118 -7.08 0.56 -15.61
CA LYS A 118 -7.54 1.91 -15.96
C LYS A 118 -8.50 2.49 -14.92
N VAL A 119 -9.40 1.65 -14.38
CA VAL A 119 -10.41 2.05 -13.37
C VAL A 119 -9.99 1.73 -11.94
N ARG A 120 -8.77 1.21 -11.72
CA ARG A 120 -8.22 0.84 -10.40
C ARG A 120 -9.01 -0.24 -9.65
N LEU A 121 -9.86 -0.99 -10.32
CA LEU A 121 -10.63 -2.10 -9.72
C LEU A 121 -9.72 -3.29 -9.37
N ASP A 122 -8.57 -3.40 -10.00
CA ASP A 122 -7.58 -4.44 -9.67
C ASP A 122 -7.03 -4.31 -8.24
N GLU A 123 -7.06 -3.13 -7.65
CA GLU A 123 -6.55 -2.87 -6.30
C GLU A 123 -7.61 -3.05 -5.20
N MET A 124 -8.88 -3.26 -5.54
CA MET A 124 -9.95 -3.46 -4.55
C MET A 124 -9.67 -4.56 -3.51
N PRO A 125 -9.04 -5.70 -3.81
CA PRO A 125 -8.71 -6.71 -2.79
C PRO A 125 -7.77 -6.20 -1.69
N GLN A 126 -7.10 -5.06 -1.86
CA GLN A 126 -6.24 -4.47 -0.83
C GLN A 126 -7.03 -3.96 0.39
N PHE A 127 -8.35 -3.73 0.28
CA PHE A 127 -9.19 -3.48 1.46
C PHE A 127 -9.12 -4.63 2.49
N TYR A 128 -8.88 -5.86 2.05
CA TYR A 128 -8.57 -6.96 2.95
C TYR A 128 -7.24 -6.75 3.69
N ASN A 129 -6.21 -6.22 3.03
CA ASN A 129 -4.95 -5.87 3.69
C ASN A 129 -5.13 -4.76 4.72
N VAL A 130 -6.06 -3.82 4.47
CA VAL A 130 -6.40 -2.79 5.46
C VAL A 130 -7.03 -3.44 6.69
N ILE A 131 -8.01 -4.33 6.55
CA ILE A 131 -8.63 -5.03 7.68
C ILE A 131 -7.59 -5.83 8.47
N LYS A 132 -6.71 -6.55 7.78
CA LYS A 132 -5.63 -7.33 8.38
C LYS A 132 -4.63 -6.46 9.18
N GLY A 133 -4.48 -5.18 8.83
CA GLY A 133 -3.57 -4.25 9.52
C GLY A 133 -2.26 -3.98 8.81
N ASP A 134 -2.04 -4.62 7.67
CA ASP A 134 -0.84 -4.43 6.86
C ASP A 134 -0.82 -3.04 6.18
N MET A 135 -2.03 -2.53 5.85
CA MET A 135 -2.22 -1.28 5.11
C MET A 135 -3.21 -0.33 5.79
N SER A 136 -3.29 0.88 5.27
CA SER A 136 -4.27 1.94 5.55
C SER A 136 -4.91 2.37 4.24
N ILE A 137 -6.05 3.06 4.27
CA ILE A 137 -6.66 3.64 3.06
C ILE A 137 -5.74 4.71 2.49
N VAL A 138 -5.19 5.57 3.35
CA VAL A 138 -4.30 6.66 2.97
C VAL A 138 -2.92 6.45 3.58
N GLY A 139 -1.90 6.41 2.75
CA GLY A 139 -0.51 6.24 3.17
C GLY A 139 0.45 6.26 1.97
N PRO A 140 1.76 6.18 2.21
CA PRO A 140 2.74 6.06 1.13
C PRO A 140 2.56 4.73 0.41
N ARG A 141 2.81 4.71 -0.91
CA ARG A 141 2.70 3.49 -1.72
C ARG A 141 3.76 2.47 -1.31
N PRO A 142 3.39 1.21 -1.03
CA PRO A 142 4.37 0.18 -0.67
C PRO A 142 5.15 -0.26 -1.91
N GLU A 143 6.48 -0.32 -1.79
CA GLU A 143 7.36 -0.76 -2.87
C GLU A 143 7.91 -2.17 -2.63
N ARG A 144 8.41 -2.83 -3.70
CA ARG A 144 9.08 -4.14 -3.62
C ARG A 144 10.47 -3.96 -2.99
N SER A 145 10.93 -4.95 -2.22
CA SER A 145 12.26 -4.95 -1.61
C SER A 145 13.37 -4.61 -2.62
N PHE A 146 13.30 -5.21 -3.80
CA PHE A 146 14.24 -4.98 -4.90
C PHE A 146 14.38 -3.50 -5.29
N TYR A 147 13.27 -2.75 -5.34
CA TYR A 147 13.31 -1.32 -5.71
C TYR A 147 13.68 -0.43 -4.53
N ILE A 148 13.34 -0.82 -3.29
CA ILE A 148 13.66 -0.03 -2.10
C ILE A 148 15.17 0.14 -1.94
N GLU A 149 15.97 -0.90 -2.17
CA GLU A 149 17.42 -0.80 -2.09
C GLU A 149 17.98 0.22 -3.08
N GLN A 150 17.44 0.25 -4.29
CA GLN A 150 17.85 1.21 -5.32
C GLN A 150 17.41 2.64 -4.98
N ILE A 151 16.18 2.79 -4.46
CA ILE A 151 15.63 4.08 -4.04
C ILE A 151 16.42 4.65 -2.87
N VAL A 152 16.71 3.84 -1.84
CA VAL A 152 17.45 4.27 -0.65
C VAL A 152 18.88 4.71 -0.99
N ARG A 153 19.52 4.08 -1.96
CA ARG A 153 20.85 4.52 -2.45
C ARG A 153 20.80 5.93 -3.04
N LYS A 154 19.73 6.30 -3.74
CA LYS A 154 19.53 7.62 -4.37
C LYS A 154 18.90 8.64 -3.43
N ALA A 155 18.03 8.19 -2.54
CA ALA A 155 17.24 9.02 -1.62
C ALA A 155 17.17 8.36 -0.23
N PRO A 156 18.19 8.57 0.64
CA PRO A 156 18.26 7.95 1.98
C PRO A 156 17.04 8.26 2.86
N HIS A 157 16.40 9.40 2.64
CA HIS A 157 15.20 9.82 3.39
C HIS A 157 13.97 8.94 3.12
N TYR A 158 13.98 8.11 2.06
CA TYR A 158 12.87 7.20 1.75
C TYR A 158 12.53 6.24 2.90
N LYS A 159 13.50 5.90 3.75
CA LYS A 159 13.28 5.09 4.97
C LYS A 159 12.24 5.70 5.92
N HIS A 160 12.05 7.02 5.90
CA HIS A 160 11.06 7.68 6.74
C HIS A 160 9.62 7.37 6.31
N SER A 161 9.38 7.06 5.03
CA SER A 161 8.05 6.65 4.56
C SER A 161 7.58 5.33 5.20
N GLN A 162 8.52 4.48 5.63
CA GLN A 162 8.24 3.21 6.30
C GLN A 162 7.89 3.36 7.80
N LYS A 163 7.86 4.57 8.35
CA LYS A 163 7.41 4.83 9.74
C LYS A 163 5.89 4.80 9.88
N VAL A 164 5.16 4.87 8.77
CA VAL A 164 3.70 4.83 8.74
C VAL A 164 3.21 3.63 7.92
N ARG A 165 1.93 3.23 8.13
CA ARG A 165 1.35 2.17 7.31
C ARG A 165 1.24 2.61 5.86
N PRO A 166 1.57 1.73 4.91
CA PRO A 166 1.38 2.01 3.49
C PRO A 166 -0.10 2.16 3.15
N GLY A 167 -0.38 2.98 2.11
CA GLY A 167 -1.71 3.19 1.56
C GLY A 167 -2.05 2.24 0.41
N ILE A 168 -3.34 2.22 0.04
CA ILE A 168 -3.85 1.54 -1.15
C ILE A 168 -3.42 2.28 -2.42
#